data_87b2bf36df67865130dc9ca446f4e045
#
_entry.id   87b2bf36df67865130dc9ca446f4e045
#
_cell.length_a   1.000
_cell.length_b   1.000
_cell.length_c   1.000
_cell.angle_alpha   90.00
_cell.angle_beta   90.00
_cell.angle_gamma   90.00
#
_symmetry.space_group_name_H-M   'P 1'
#
loop_
_entity.id
_entity.type
_entity.pdbx_description
1 polymer ?
#
loop_
_entity_poly.entity_id
_entity_poly.type
_entity_poly.pdbx_seq_one_letter_code
_entity_poly.pdbx_strand_id
1 'polypeptide(L)'
;MTVLDDRIAMAESDDEITLDELFERIEKMPAPEGYKVEIVEGTVVMAPQRDTRWEIIADIVEQLRTKYPRKRVKSDVRVDYPGHLNGFASDVTVVAEEAARNAKGLWRHQDVEFVAEVISRSTAANDYGLKKAAYAQAEVPVYLIADPYQRRCHVYTNPKGDDYATETKVGFGDEVDLTATAVGLTLKTDEFPVD
;
A
#
# COMPACT_ATOMS: atom_id res chain seq x y z
N MET A 1 -39.88 33.44 8.34
CA MET A 1 -38.51 32.88 8.53
C MET A 1 -38.41 31.66 7.65
N THR A 2 -37.93 31.87 6.43
CA THR A 2 -37.93 30.88 5.35
C THR A 2 -36.57 30.15 5.37
N VAL A 3 -36.59 28.87 5.66
CA VAL A 3 -35.39 28.03 5.56
C VAL A 3 -35.25 27.66 4.08
N LEU A 4 -34.22 28.16 3.42
CA LEU A 4 -33.80 27.72 2.11
C LEU A 4 -33.14 26.34 2.24
N ASP A 5 -33.80 25.35 1.73
CA ASP A 5 -33.28 23.98 1.56
C ASP A 5 -32.48 23.96 0.24
N ASP A 6 -31.21 24.32 0.31
CA ASP A 6 -30.29 24.24 -0.83
C ASP A 6 -29.79 22.79 -0.98
N ARG A 7 -30.69 21.89 -1.41
CA ARG A 7 -30.27 20.63 -2.01
C ARG A 7 -29.84 20.94 -3.45
N ILE A 8 -28.53 21.07 -3.63
CA ILE A 8 -27.95 20.96 -4.95
C ILE A 8 -28.17 19.54 -5.43
N ALA A 9 -29.17 19.35 -6.29
CA ALA A 9 -29.32 18.11 -7.04
C ALA A 9 -28.11 18.00 -7.97
N MET A 10 -27.13 17.21 -7.59
CA MET A 10 -26.11 16.74 -8.51
C MET A 10 -26.84 15.95 -9.58
N ALA A 11 -26.77 16.44 -10.82
CA ALA A 11 -27.29 15.72 -11.96
C ALA A 11 -26.64 14.33 -11.98
N GLU A 12 -27.49 13.30 -11.93
CA GLU A 12 -27.10 11.92 -12.20
C GLU A 12 -26.61 11.87 -13.66
N SER A 13 -25.30 12.00 -13.86
CA SER A 13 -24.65 11.49 -15.05
C SER A 13 -24.30 10.04 -14.76
N ASP A 14 -24.93 9.11 -15.47
CA ASP A 14 -24.71 7.65 -15.42
C ASP A 14 -23.31 7.23 -15.93
N ASP A 15 -22.34 8.10 -15.92
CA ASP A 15 -20.93 7.80 -16.21
C ASP A 15 -20.25 7.51 -14.87
N GLU A 16 -20.13 6.24 -14.55
CA GLU A 16 -19.36 5.76 -13.40
C GLU A 16 -17.91 6.23 -13.58
N ILE A 17 -17.45 7.13 -12.70
CA ILE A 17 -16.10 7.68 -12.75
C ILE A 17 -15.06 6.55 -12.68
N THR A 18 -14.11 6.54 -13.57
CA THR A 18 -13.04 5.56 -13.60
C THR A 18 -11.89 5.94 -12.66
N LEU A 19 -11.09 4.94 -12.26
CA LEU A 19 -9.92 5.16 -11.43
C LEU A 19 -8.90 6.10 -12.11
N ASP A 20 -8.73 6.01 -13.43
CA ASP A 20 -7.84 6.90 -14.18
C ASP A 20 -8.33 8.35 -14.17
N GLU A 21 -9.63 8.57 -14.35
CA GLU A 21 -10.21 9.92 -14.27
C GLU A 21 -10.05 10.53 -12.87
N LEU A 22 -10.14 9.72 -11.81
CA LEU A 22 -9.85 10.19 -10.45
C LEU A 22 -8.39 10.63 -10.31
N PHE A 23 -7.43 9.82 -10.78
CA PHE A 23 -6.02 10.21 -10.75
C PHE A 23 -5.75 11.45 -11.60
N GLU A 24 -6.31 11.58 -12.80
CA GLU A 24 -6.18 12.77 -13.63
C GLU A 24 -6.74 14.03 -12.95
N ARG A 25 -7.80 13.90 -12.17
CA ARG A 25 -8.35 15.02 -11.39
C ARG A 25 -7.39 15.41 -10.25
N ILE A 26 -6.84 14.41 -9.55
CA ILE A 26 -5.90 14.63 -8.44
C ILE A 26 -4.62 15.32 -8.96
N GLU A 27 -4.08 14.89 -10.10
CA GLU A 27 -2.89 15.51 -10.71
C GLU A 27 -3.09 16.98 -11.06
N LYS A 28 -4.33 17.41 -11.33
CA LYS A 28 -4.69 18.80 -11.60
C LYS A 28 -4.96 19.62 -10.34
N MET A 29 -5.08 18.96 -9.17
CA MET A 29 -5.28 19.64 -7.90
C MET A 29 -3.92 20.06 -7.30
N PRO A 30 -3.84 21.23 -6.64
CA PRO A 30 -2.65 21.62 -5.89
C PRO A 30 -2.52 20.68 -4.68
N ALA A 31 -1.79 19.56 -4.85
CA ALA A 31 -1.44 18.71 -3.72
C ALA A 31 -0.30 19.35 -2.93
N PRO A 32 -0.36 19.38 -1.60
CA PRO A 32 0.76 19.83 -0.77
C PRO A 32 2.00 18.96 -1.04
N GLU A 33 3.17 19.59 -1.15
CA GLU A 33 4.42 18.84 -1.24
C GLU A 33 4.62 17.96 0.00
N GLY A 34 5.25 16.80 -0.16
CA GLY A 34 5.51 15.86 0.93
C GLY A 34 4.32 14.99 1.34
N TYR A 35 3.31 14.86 0.48
CA TYR A 35 2.20 13.92 0.69
C TYR A 35 2.17 12.83 -0.38
N LYS A 36 2.02 11.59 0.07
CA LYS A 36 1.63 10.46 -0.79
C LYS A 36 0.11 10.51 -1.00
N VAL A 37 -0.34 10.26 -2.23
CA VAL A 37 -1.77 10.25 -2.59
C VAL A 37 -2.12 8.86 -3.13
N GLU A 38 -3.18 8.27 -2.59
CA GLU A 38 -3.72 6.98 -2.99
C GLU A 38 -5.25 7.08 -3.13
N ILE A 39 -5.85 6.16 -3.84
CA ILE A 39 -7.31 6.01 -3.91
C ILE A 39 -7.67 4.66 -3.30
N VAL A 40 -8.46 4.69 -2.23
CA VAL A 40 -8.90 3.52 -1.47
C VAL A 40 -10.43 3.49 -1.47
N GLU A 41 -11.02 2.48 -2.09
CA GLU A 41 -12.47 2.35 -2.28
C GLU A 41 -13.11 3.67 -2.77
N GLY A 42 -12.52 4.24 -3.84
CA GLY A 42 -12.98 5.50 -4.45
C GLY A 42 -12.68 6.77 -3.64
N THR A 43 -12.12 6.66 -2.45
CA THR A 43 -11.78 7.79 -1.59
C THR A 43 -10.32 8.20 -1.77
N VAL A 44 -10.07 9.49 -2.01
CA VAL A 44 -8.71 10.03 -2.06
C VAL A 44 -8.13 10.10 -0.65
N VAL A 45 -7.03 9.41 -0.44
CA VAL A 45 -6.30 9.37 0.84
C VAL A 45 -4.96 10.04 0.67
N MET A 46 -4.63 10.96 1.58
CA MET A 46 -3.36 11.68 1.60
C MET A 46 -2.62 11.36 2.90
N ALA A 47 -1.39 10.90 2.79
CA ALA A 47 -0.53 10.58 3.92
C ALA A 47 0.74 11.43 3.89
N PRO A 48 1.08 12.17 4.99
CA PRO A 48 2.33 12.90 5.05
C PRO A 48 3.52 11.95 5.08
N GLN A 49 4.54 12.27 4.31
CA GLN A 49 5.83 11.59 4.40
C GLN A 49 6.60 12.16 5.59
N ARG A 50 7.02 11.27 6.50
CA ARG A 50 7.80 11.61 7.71
C ARG A 50 9.12 10.86 7.69
N ASP A 51 10.10 11.41 8.39
CA ASP A 51 11.46 10.87 8.46
C ASP A 51 11.48 9.43 8.99
N THR A 52 10.87 9.19 10.16
CA THR A 52 10.71 7.85 10.75
C THR A 52 10.17 6.82 9.74
N ARG A 53 9.15 7.23 8.95
CA ARG A 53 8.57 6.36 7.93
C ARG A 53 9.56 6.07 6.82
N TRP A 54 10.27 7.09 6.36
CA TRP A 54 11.28 6.95 5.30
C TRP A 54 12.43 6.03 5.72
N GLU A 55 12.92 6.17 6.94
CA GLU A 55 14.01 5.32 7.45
C GLU A 55 13.61 3.83 7.44
N ILE A 56 12.39 3.48 7.89
CA ILE A 56 11.89 2.10 7.83
C ILE A 56 11.76 1.63 6.38
N ILE A 57 11.19 2.46 5.49
CA ILE A 57 11.06 2.11 4.06
C ILE A 57 12.44 1.87 3.43
N ALA A 58 13.38 2.76 3.68
CA ALA A 58 14.73 2.67 3.13
C ALA A 58 15.44 1.40 3.59
N ASP A 59 15.35 1.06 4.87
CA ASP A 59 15.94 -0.16 5.42
C ASP A 59 15.33 -1.43 4.82
N ILE A 60 13.99 -1.51 4.74
CA ILE A 60 13.32 -2.64 4.07
C ILE A 60 13.78 -2.76 2.61
N VAL A 61 13.84 -1.66 1.87
CA VAL A 61 14.27 -1.64 0.46
C VAL A 61 15.72 -2.12 0.35
N GLU A 62 16.62 -1.65 1.21
CA GLU A 62 18.03 -2.04 1.20
C GLU A 62 18.19 -3.55 1.45
N GLN A 63 17.51 -4.08 2.45
CA GLN A 63 17.53 -5.51 2.75
C GLN A 63 16.95 -6.37 1.62
N LEU A 64 15.83 -5.98 1.03
CA LEU A 64 15.26 -6.66 -0.14
C LEU A 64 16.21 -6.66 -1.34
N ARG A 65 16.98 -5.59 -1.53
CA ARG A 65 17.96 -5.46 -2.62
C ARG A 65 19.19 -6.35 -2.46
N THR A 66 19.38 -6.99 -1.34
CA THR A 66 20.40 -8.04 -1.18
C THR A 66 20.06 -9.29 -2.00
N LYS A 67 18.77 -9.53 -2.25
CA LYS A 67 18.26 -10.68 -3.02
C LYS A 67 17.67 -10.26 -4.38
N TYR A 68 16.94 -9.16 -4.41
CA TYR A 68 16.20 -8.72 -5.59
C TYR A 68 16.95 -7.67 -6.40
N PRO A 69 17.02 -7.78 -7.74
CA PRO A 69 17.52 -6.71 -8.58
C PRO A 69 16.70 -5.42 -8.37
N ARG A 70 17.37 -4.25 -8.48
CA ARG A 70 16.74 -2.93 -8.30
C ARG A 70 15.44 -2.76 -9.07
N LYS A 71 15.35 -3.31 -10.27
CA LYS A 71 14.16 -3.21 -11.14
C LYS A 71 12.91 -3.89 -10.59
N ARG A 72 13.06 -4.83 -9.62
CA ARG A 72 11.95 -5.55 -9.00
C ARG A 72 11.44 -4.89 -7.72
N VAL A 73 12.26 -4.13 -7.02
CA VAL A 73 11.88 -3.42 -5.79
C VAL A 73 11.40 -2.02 -6.15
N LYS A 74 10.19 -1.67 -5.78
CA LYS A 74 9.51 -0.41 -6.06
C LYS A 74 9.10 0.27 -4.77
N SER A 75 8.98 1.60 -4.79
CA SER A 75 8.41 2.42 -3.72
C SER A 75 7.59 3.52 -4.36
N ASP A 76 6.43 3.83 -3.78
CA ASP A 76 5.51 4.87 -4.22
C ASP A 76 5.11 4.77 -5.72
N VAL A 77 4.91 3.55 -6.21
CA VAL A 77 4.49 3.30 -7.60
C VAL A 77 3.07 2.77 -7.60
N ARG A 78 2.18 3.44 -8.32
CA ARG A 78 0.78 3.04 -8.46
C ARG A 78 0.65 1.63 -9.01
N VAL A 79 -0.15 0.82 -8.32
CA VAL A 79 -0.70 -0.45 -8.77
C VAL A 79 -2.20 -0.43 -8.54
N ASP A 80 -2.98 -0.85 -9.54
CA ASP A 80 -4.43 -0.95 -9.42
C ASP A 80 -4.79 -2.33 -8.87
N TYR A 81 -5.55 -2.34 -7.77
CA TYR A 81 -5.93 -3.55 -7.03
C TYR A 81 -7.44 -3.86 -7.19
N PRO A 82 -7.87 -5.11 -6.91
CA PRO A 82 -9.29 -5.46 -6.87
C PRO A 82 -10.08 -4.62 -5.87
N GLY A 83 -11.40 -4.53 -6.08
CA GLY A 83 -12.32 -3.73 -5.27
C GLY A 83 -12.83 -2.51 -6.02
N HIS A 84 -13.50 -1.59 -5.32
CA HIS A 84 -14.08 -0.41 -5.92
C HIS A 84 -13.04 0.72 -6.00
N LEU A 85 -12.49 0.97 -7.19
CA LEU A 85 -11.57 2.09 -7.45
C LEU A 85 -10.36 2.10 -6.48
N ASN A 86 -9.57 1.02 -6.48
CA ASN A 86 -8.38 0.87 -5.66
C ASN A 86 -7.10 1.11 -6.47
N GLY A 87 -6.43 2.23 -6.22
CA GLY A 87 -5.13 2.57 -6.79
C GLY A 87 -4.16 2.96 -5.68
N PHE A 88 -3.25 2.03 -5.31
CA PHE A 88 -2.32 2.24 -4.21
C PHE A 88 -0.91 2.47 -4.73
N ALA A 89 -0.18 3.34 -4.03
CA ALA A 89 1.24 3.56 -4.20
C ALA A 89 1.95 3.06 -2.93
N SER A 90 2.02 1.74 -2.77
CA SER A 90 2.55 1.10 -1.56
C SER A 90 3.96 1.55 -1.23
N ASP A 91 4.31 1.57 0.05
CA ASP A 91 5.62 2.04 0.51
C ASP A 91 6.75 1.18 -0.04
N VAL A 92 6.56 -0.14 -0.07
CA VAL A 92 7.47 -1.06 -0.73
C VAL A 92 6.67 -2.13 -1.47
N THR A 93 7.05 -2.40 -2.71
CA THR A 93 6.48 -3.47 -3.53
C THR A 93 7.59 -4.25 -4.20
N VAL A 94 7.53 -5.58 -4.15
CA VAL A 94 8.38 -6.45 -4.96
C VAL A 94 7.52 -7.09 -6.04
N VAL A 95 7.93 -6.92 -7.30
CA VAL A 95 7.28 -7.55 -8.45
C VAL A 95 8.04 -8.80 -8.90
N ALA A 96 7.34 -9.75 -9.50
CA ALA A 96 7.89 -10.98 -10.04
C ALA A 96 9.00 -10.72 -11.09
N GLU A 97 9.83 -11.70 -11.35
CA GLU A 97 10.95 -11.55 -12.29
C GLU A 97 10.47 -11.25 -13.72
N GLU A 98 9.40 -11.92 -14.14
CA GLU A 98 8.78 -11.78 -15.46
C GLU A 98 7.67 -10.70 -15.47
N ALA A 99 7.58 -9.87 -14.41
CA ALA A 99 6.58 -8.83 -14.33
C ALA A 99 6.67 -7.86 -15.50
N ALA A 100 5.52 -7.58 -16.11
CA ALA A 100 5.38 -6.65 -17.23
C ALA A 100 4.36 -5.55 -16.89
N ARG A 101 4.56 -4.38 -17.47
CA ARG A 101 3.56 -3.31 -17.39
C ARG A 101 2.40 -3.60 -18.34
N ASN A 102 1.20 -3.22 -17.91
CA ASN A 102 0.01 -3.28 -18.76
C ASN A 102 0.04 -2.19 -19.86
N ALA A 103 -0.99 -2.12 -20.70
CA ALA A 103 -1.10 -1.14 -21.77
C ALA A 103 -1.11 0.34 -21.29
N LYS A 104 -1.43 0.57 -20.00
CA LYS A 104 -1.40 1.90 -19.36
C LYS A 104 -0.03 2.22 -18.74
N GLY A 105 0.95 1.33 -18.84
CA GLY A 105 2.28 1.49 -18.24
C GLY A 105 2.34 1.18 -16.74
N LEU A 106 1.25 0.65 -16.14
CA LEU A 106 1.16 0.27 -14.73
C LEU A 106 1.60 -1.18 -14.52
N TRP A 107 2.15 -1.48 -13.34
CA TRP A 107 2.40 -2.86 -12.92
C TRP A 107 1.08 -3.56 -12.64
N ARG A 108 1.01 -4.85 -12.94
CA ARG A 108 -0.17 -5.66 -12.67
C ARG A 108 -0.12 -6.19 -11.24
N HIS A 109 -1.23 -6.16 -10.50
CA HIS A 109 -1.28 -6.71 -9.14
C HIS A 109 -0.98 -8.21 -9.09
N GLN A 110 -1.28 -8.97 -10.18
CA GLN A 110 -0.98 -10.40 -10.27
C GLN A 110 0.52 -10.70 -10.25
N ASP A 111 1.35 -9.71 -10.56
CA ASP A 111 2.80 -9.85 -10.58
C ASP A 111 3.44 -9.37 -9.25
N VAL A 112 2.64 -9.00 -8.26
CA VAL A 112 3.14 -8.53 -6.95
C VAL A 112 3.40 -9.72 -6.03
N GLU A 113 4.63 -9.87 -5.55
CA GLU A 113 5.06 -10.94 -4.63
C GLU A 113 5.11 -10.50 -3.17
N PHE A 114 5.27 -9.22 -2.92
CA PHE A 114 5.42 -8.65 -1.58
C PHE A 114 4.97 -7.20 -1.57
N VAL A 115 4.27 -6.83 -0.50
CA VAL A 115 3.96 -5.43 -0.18
C VAL A 115 4.34 -5.16 1.26
N ALA A 116 4.94 -3.99 1.52
CA ALA A 116 5.06 -3.44 2.86
C ALA A 116 4.46 -2.04 2.94
N GLU A 117 3.79 -1.75 4.05
CA GLU A 117 3.28 -0.44 4.42
C GLU A 117 3.82 -0.05 5.79
N VAL A 118 4.29 1.17 5.90
CA VAL A 118 4.72 1.76 7.17
C VAL A 118 3.61 2.66 7.68
N ILE A 119 3.08 2.35 8.85
CA ILE A 119 1.89 3.01 9.39
C ILE A 119 2.10 4.50 9.63
N SER A 120 1.12 5.29 9.19
CA SER A 120 0.89 6.65 9.68
C SER A 120 -0.38 6.69 10.53
N ARG A 121 -0.41 7.53 11.56
CA ARG A 121 -1.58 7.62 12.47
C ARG A 121 -2.89 7.93 11.74
N SER A 122 -2.83 8.76 10.71
CA SER A 122 -4.02 9.23 9.99
C SER A 122 -4.59 8.19 9.03
N THR A 123 -3.80 7.21 8.57
CA THR A 123 -4.21 6.24 7.54
C THR A 123 -4.17 4.79 8.00
N ALA A 124 -3.76 4.54 9.25
CA ALA A 124 -3.60 3.20 9.81
C ALA A 124 -4.81 2.27 9.57
N ALA A 125 -6.03 2.79 9.73
CA ALA A 125 -7.26 2.01 9.52
C ALA A 125 -7.37 1.46 8.09
N ASN A 126 -6.87 2.16 7.08
CA ASN A 126 -6.85 1.68 5.70
C ASN A 126 -5.86 0.53 5.54
N ASP A 127 -4.65 0.65 6.08
CA ASP A 127 -3.59 -0.36 5.95
C ASP A 127 -3.97 -1.66 6.66
N TYR A 128 -4.57 -1.57 7.87
CA TYR A 128 -5.07 -2.72 8.61
C TYR A 128 -6.40 -3.30 8.08
N GLY A 129 -7.15 -2.55 7.28
CA GLY A 129 -8.49 -2.91 6.80
C GLY A 129 -8.58 -3.01 5.28
N LEU A 130 -9.03 -1.93 4.63
CA LEU A 130 -9.40 -1.92 3.21
C LEU A 130 -8.23 -2.31 2.28
N LYS A 131 -7.03 -1.81 2.52
CA LYS A 131 -5.85 -2.16 1.72
C LYS A 131 -5.45 -3.62 1.95
N LYS A 132 -5.48 -4.10 3.22
CA LYS A 132 -5.22 -5.51 3.52
C LYS A 132 -6.18 -6.43 2.77
N ALA A 133 -7.47 -6.09 2.75
CA ALA A 133 -8.48 -6.85 2.00
C ALA A 133 -8.21 -6.85 0.49
N ALA A 134 -7.88 -5.70 -0.09
CA ALA A 134 -7.55 -5.58 -1.51
C ALA A 134 -6.28 -6.37 -1.87
N TYR A 135 -5.24 -6.35 -1.02
CA TYR A 135 -4.04 -7.18 -1.22
C TYR A 135 -4.34 -8.67 -1.14
N ALA A 136 -5.20 -9.09 -0.21
CA ALA A 136 -5.63 -10.49 -0.10
C ALA A 136 -6.43 -10.94 -1.33
N GLN A 137 -7.38 -10.13 -1.81
CA GLN A 137 -8.14 -10.39 -3.04
C GLN A 137 -7.25 -10.43 -4.29
N ALA A 138 -6.17 -9.67 -4.31
CA ALA A 138 -5.16 -9.69 -5.35
C ALA A 138 -4.20 -10.88 -5.24
N GLU A 139 -4.38 -11.74 -4.24
CA GLU A 139 -3.53 -12.90 -3.94
C GLU A 139 -2.05 -12.53 -3.70
N VAL A 140 -1.78 -11.31 -3.18
CA VAL A 140 -0.42 -10.90 -2.80
C VAL A 140 0.10 -11.86 -1.72
N PRO A 141 1.16 -12.64 -2.00
CA PRO A 141 1.56 -13.74 -1.11
C PRO A 141 1.99 -13.30 0.28
N VAL A 142 2.60 -12.12 0.39
CA VAL A 142 3.12 -11.57 1.65
C VAL A 142 2.78 -10.09 1.75
N TYR A 143 2.06 -9.74 2.80
CA TYR A 143 1.80 -8.36 3.19
C TYR A 143 2.40 -8.07 4.56
N LEU A 144 3.25 -7.06 4.66
CA LEU A 144 3.91 -6.62 5.88
C LEU A 144 3.43 -5.22 6.26
N ILE A 145 3.01 -5.06 7.50
CA ILE A 145 2.80 -3.75 8.13
C ILE A 145 3.93 -3.52 9.13
N ALA A 146 4.68 -2.45 8.98
CA ALA A 146 5.60 -1.95 10.00
C ALA A 146 4.91 -0.81 10.77
N ASP A 147 4.64 -1.02 12.05
CA ASP A 147 3.94 -0.06 12.90
C ASP A 147 4.89 0.52 13.98
N PRO A 148 5.46 1.73 13.74
CA PRO A 148 6.39 2.34 14.68
C PRO A 148 5.72 2.76 16.00
N TYR A 149 4.39 2.96 16.02
CA TYR A 149 3.64 3.32 17.22
C TYR A 149 3.42 2.12 18.15
N GLN A 150 3.23 0.93 17.56
CA GLN A 150 3.14 -0.33 18.30
C GLN A 150 4.52 -1.00 18.47
N ARG A 151 5.58 -0.49 17.81
CA ARG A 151 6.93 -1.08 17.73
C ARG A 151 6.89 -2.52 17.29
N ARG A 152 6.19 -2.78 16.18
CA ARG A 152 5.86 -4.13 15.74
C ARG A 152 5.67 -4.23 14.25
N CYS A 153 6.11 -5.37 13.70
CA CYS A 153 5.72 -5.81 12.38
C CYS A 153 4.55 -6.80 12.46
N HIS A 154 3.57 -6.65 11.57
CA HIS A 154 2.53 -7.63 11.30
C HIS A 154 2.78 -8.22 9.93
N VAL A 155 2.96 -9.53 9.85
CA VAL A 155 3.22 -10.26 8.62
C VAL A 155 2.00 -11.11 8.30
N TYR A 156 1.36 -10.82 7.19
CA TYR A 156 0.20 -11.53 6.69
C TYR A 156 0.61 -12.43 5.52
N THR A 157 0.24 -13.71 5.59
CA THR A 157 0.53 -14.72 4.55
C THR A 157 -0.69 -15.60 4.31
N ASN A 158 -0.66 -16.38 3.23
CA ASN A 158 -1.75 -17.25 2.81
C ASN A 158 -3.05 -16.46 2.56
N PRO A 159 -3.09 -15.61 1.52
CA PRO A 159 -4.29 -14.86 1.16
C PRO A 159 -5.47 -15.80 0.89
N LYS A 160 -6.65 -15.43 1.40
CA LYS A 160 -7.88 -16.21 1.23
C LYS A 160 -9.09 -15.29 1.20
N GLY A 161 -9.66 -15.08 0.01
CA GLY A 161 -10.76 -14.14 -0.17
C GLY A 161 -10.31 -12.71 0.10
N ASP A 162 -10.90 -12.06 1.07
CA ASP A 162 -10.64 -10.67 1.47
C ASP A 162 -9.77 -10.55 2.74
N ASP A 163 -9.11 -11.63 3.15
CA ASP A 163 -8.22 -11.62 4.30
C ASP A 163 -7.05 -12.61 4.12
N TYR A 164 -6.15 -12.64 5.08
CA TYR A 164 -5.03 -13.56 5.16
C TYR A 164 -5.29 -14.62 6.24
N ALA A 165 -5.04 -15.88 5.90
CA ALA A 165 -5.24 -16.99 6.84
C ALA A 165 -4.21 -17.04 7.97
N THR A 166 -3.07 -16.36 7.82
CA THR A 166 -1.99 -16.35 8.80
C THR A 166 -1.53 -14.93 9.09
N GLU A 167 -1.42 -14.59 10.38
CA GLU A 167 -0.79 -13.38 10.88
C GLU A 167 0.33 -13.75 11.84
N THR A 168 1.52 -13.23 11.63
CA THR A 168 2.66 -13.32 12.56
C THR A 168 3.02 -11.93 13.04
N LYS A 169 3.22 -11.77 14.36
CA LYS A 169 3.60 -10.49 14.98
C LYS A 169 5.02 -10.57 15.50
N VAL A 170 5.84 -9.61 15.09
CA VAL A 170 7.27 -9.55 15.44
C VAL A 170 7.55 -8.17 16.04
N GLY A 171 8.21 -8.11 17.20
CA GLY A 171 8.64 -6.83 17.80
C GLY A 171 9.77 -6.19 17.02
N PHE A 172 9.86 -4.86 17.02
CA PHE A 172 11.06 -4.17 16.51
C PHE A 172 12.27 -4.56 17.35
N GLY A 173 13.39 -4.82 16.69
CA GLY A 173 14.59 -5.42 17.27
C GLY A 173 14.71 -6.93 17.05
N ASP A 174 13.61 -7.60 16.66
CA ASP A 174 13.58 -9.01 16.31
C ASP A 174 13.63 -9.20 14.79
N GLU A 175 13.90 -10.43 14.34
CA GLU A 175 13.96 -10.79 12.92
C GLU A 175 12.59 -11.22 12.39
N VAL A 176 12.18 -10.67 11.25
CA VAL A 176 11.01 -11.11 10.49
C VAL A 176 11.43 -12.21 9.53
N ASP A 177 11.14 -13.45 9.86
CA ASP A 177 11.47 -14.60 9.02
C ASP A 177 10.45 -14.78 7.88
N LEU A 178 10.87 -14.49 6.66
CA LEU A 178 10.12 -14.70 5.42
C LEU A 178 10.74 -15.80 4.54
N THR A 179 11.66 -16.62 5.10
CA THR A 179 12.41 -17.64 4.33
C THR A 179 11.52 -18.70 3.70
N ALA A 180 10.41 -19.04 4.35
CA ALA A 180 9.42 -20.02 3.86
C ALA A 180 8.37 -19.39 2.91
N THR A 181 8.47 -18.10 2.58
CA THR A 181 7.54 -17.39 1.70
C THR A 181 8.16 -17.14 0.32
N ALA A 182 7.39 -16.55 -0.61
CA ALA A 182 7.90 -16.11 -1.91
C ALA A 182 9.09 -15.13 -1.77
N VAL A 183 9.15 -14.37 -0.69
CA VAL A 183 10.23 -13.41 -0.40
C VAL A 183 11.55 -14.13 -0.14
N GLY A 184 11.54 -15.21 0.64
CA GLY A 184 12.67 -16.12 0.84
C GLY A 184 13.91 -15.48 1.45
N LEU A 185 13.74 -14.54 2.38
CA LEU A 185 14.80 -13.90 3.17
C LEU A 185 14.29 -13.54 4.56
N THR A 186 15.18 -13.18 5.46
CA THR A 186 14.86 -12.62 6.78
C THR A 186 15.10 -11.13 6.77
N LEU A 187 14.14 -10.34 7.27
CA LEU A 187 14.29 -8.90 7.48
C LEU A 187 14.66 -8.63 8.93
N LYS A 188 15.68 -7.83 9.15
CA LYS A 188 16.05 -7.30 10.46
C LYS A 188 15.27 -6.03 10.74
N THR A 189 14.96 -5.79 11.99
CA THR A 189 14.19 -4.61 12.43
C THR A 189 14.88 -3.84 13.56
N ASP A 190 16.16 -4.14 13.82
CA ASP A 190 16.96 -3.54 14.87
C ASP A 190 17.25 -2.05 14.64
N GLU A 191 17.29 -1.61 13.38
CA GLU A 191 17.47 -0.21 12.99
C GLU A 191 16.12 0.54 12.80
N PHE A 192 14.97 -0.12 12.99
CA PHE A 192 13.68 0.55 12.80
C PHE A 192 13.44 1.59 13.89
N PRO A 193 13.33 2.88 13.51
CA PRO A 193 13.03 3.94 14.46
C PRO A 193 11.62 3.79 15.04
N VAL A 194 11.43 4.38 16.22
CA VAL A 194 10.16 4.38 16.94
C VAL A 194 9.72 5.81 17.20
N ASP A 195 8.44 6.09 17.04
CA ASP A 195 7.79 7.38 17.35
C ASP A 195 7.34 7.46 18.81
#